data_c7da493208c0bd07a4aafd5d7f62fb9d
#
_entry.id   c7da493208c0bd07a4aafd5d7f62fb9d
#
_cell.length_a   1.000
_cell.length_b   1.000
_cell.length_c   1.000
_cell.angle_alpha   90.00
_cell.angle_beta   90.00
_cell.angle_gamma   90.00
#
_symmetry.space_group_name_H-M   'P 1'
#
loop_
_entity.id
_entity.type
_entity.pdbx_description
1 polymer ?
#
loop_
_entity_poly.entity_id
_entity_poly.type
_entity_poly.pdbx_seq_one_letter_code
_entity_poly.pdbx_strand_id
1 'polypeptide(L)'
;TSGATTTFGVKENNYLGKGINLDSNLTVNESSLKGKFSFTNPNYKNSNKLIYGNIQALEINKLSDFGYKTNKTGFSFGTGFELYDDLNASFGIQSLYEVIDTDSTASDLQKKQKGNYFDNFFDLSFNYDKRNQRFQPSEGYKTNFSSSIPLISETGTFSNTISSTNYLEFFDKNILKSSIYFKSANSIKDENIKLSERINIPSSRLRGFEFGKTGPKDGN
;
A
#
# COMPACT_ATOMS: atom_id res chain seq x y z
N THR A 1 -8.90 -10.67 18.06
CA THR A 1 -9.24 -11.66 17.01
C THR A 1 -9.69 -10.87 15.79
N SER A 2 -8.94 -10.91 14.70
CA SER A 2 -9.42 -10.39 13.41
C SER A 2 -10.58 -11.30 12.97
N GLY A 3 -11.76 -10.73 12.78
CA GLY A 3 -12.95 -11.43 12.29
C GLY A 3 -12.75 -12.10 10.94
N ALA A 4 -13.73 -12.86 10.48
CA ALA A 4 -13.69 -13.50 9.17
C ALA A 4 -13.54 -12.46 8.06
N THR A 5 -12.71 -12.77 7.06
CA THR A 5 -12.53 -11.95 5.87
C THR A 5 -12.96 -12.76 4.65
N THR A 6 -13.85 -12.20 3.85
CA THR A 6 -14.32 -12.80 2.61
C THR A 6 -13.83 -11.96 1.44
N THR A 7 -13.27 -12.59 0.43
CA THR A 7 -12.81 -11.91 -0.79
C THR A 7 -13.46 -12.55 -2.01
N PHE A 8 -14.07 -11.72 -2.85
CA PHE A 8 -14.57 -12.08 -4.17
C PHE A 8 -13.70 -11.39 -5.21
N GLY A 9 -13.23 -12.13 -6.20
CA GLY A 9 -12.37 -11.54 -7.22
C GLY A 9 -12.54 -12.22 -8.57
N VAL A 10 -12.36 -11.43 -9.63
CA VAL A 10 -12.28 -11.88 -11.00
C VAL A 10 -10.99 -11.37 -11.60
N LYS A 11 -10.22 -12.26 -12.19
CA LYS A 11 -8.96 -11.93 -12.86
C LYS A 11 -8.93 -12.49 -14.27
N GLU A 12 -8.62 -11.62 -15.22
CA GLU A 12 -8.38 -11.96 -16.62
C GLU A 12 -6.96 -11.52 -17.00
N ASN A 13 -6.14 -12.45 -17.47
CA ASN A 13 -4.71 -12.17 -17.77
C ASN A 13 -4.45 -11.86 -19.23
N ASN A 14 -5.43 -12.04 -20.11
CA ASN A 14 -5.25 -11.84 -21.55
C ASN A 14 -6.51 -11.23 -22.19
N TYR A 15 -6.97 -10.13 -21.63
CA TYR A 15 -8.19 -9.46 -22.09
C TYR A 15 -8.10 -9.14 -23.59
N LEU A 16 -9.10 -9.61 -24.34
CA LEU A 16 -9.20 -9.51 -25.79
C LEU A 16 -7.98 -10.08 -26.56
N GLY A 17 -7.25 -11.03 -26.01
CA GLY A 17 -6.05 -11.61 -26.64
C GLY A 17 -4.86 -10.66 -26.73
N LYS A 18 -4.87 -9.54 -25.99
CA LYS A 18 -3.84 -8.48 -26.07
C LYS A 18 -2.82 -8.51 -24.95
N GLY A 19 -2.81 -9.56 -24.11
CA GLY A 19 -1.94 -9.65 -22.95
C GLY A 19 -2.24 -8.64 -21.83
N ILE A 20 -3.42 -8.01 -21.89
CA ILE A 20 -3.86 -7.04 -20.89
C ILE A 20 -4.42 -7.80 -19.69
N ASN A 21 -3.98 -7.42 -18.49
CA ASN A 21 -4.46 -7.98 -17.24
C ASN A 21 -5.54 -7.07 -16.64
N LEU A 22 -6.68 -7.65 -16.33
CA LEU A 22 -7.74 -7.04 -15.54
C LEU A 22 -7.88 -7.78 -14.22
N ASP A 23 -8.00 -7.07 -13.13
CA ASP A 23 -8.17 -7.63 -11.79
C ASP A 23 -9.21 -6.81 -11.03
N SER A 24 -10.28 -7.45 -10.60
CA SER A 24 -11.35 -6.86 -9.81
C SER A 24 -11.53 -7.64 -8.52
N ASN A 25 -11.37 -6.99 -7.38
CA ASN A 25 -11.45 -7.60 -6.07
C ASN A 25 -12.36 -6.81 -5.15
N LEU A 26 -13.22 -7.53 -4.43
CA LEU A 26 -14.03 -7.02 -3.32
C LEU A 26 -13.69 -7.82 -2.06
N THR A 27 -13.18 -7.15 -1.06
CA THR A 27 -12.83 -7.74 0.23
C THR A 27 -13.72 -7.14 1.31
N VAL A 28 -14.35 -7.99 2.08
CA VAL A 28 -15.27 -7.61 3.17
C VAL A 28 -14.83 -8.30 4.45
N ASN A 29 -14.72 -7.54 5.52
CA ASN A 29 -14.57 -8.04 6.88
C ASN A 29 -15.42 -7.22 7.86
N GLU A 30 -15.36 -7.55 9.15
CA GLU A 30 -16.16 -6.91 10.21
C GLU A 30 -16.00 -5.39 10.29
N SER A 31 -14.80 -4.88 9.98
CA SER A 31 -14.46 -3.47 10.14
C SER A 31 -14.02 -2.79 8.85
N SER A 32 -14.06 -3.47 7.71
CA SER A 32 -13.66 -2.85 6.43
C SER A 32 -14.35 -3.44 5.21
N LEU A 33 -14.57 -2.58 4.24
CA LEU A 33 -15.00 -2.91 2.89
C LEU A 33 -13.99 -2.32 1.92
N LYS A 34 -13.40 -3.15 1.07
CA LYS A 34 -12.42 -2.72 0.08
C LYS A 34 -12.78 -3.24 -1.30
N GLY A 35 -13.02 -2.32 -2.23
CA GLY A 35 -13.16 -2.59 -3.66
C GLY A 35 -11.92 -2.12 -4.42
N LYS A 36 -11.44 -2.92 -5.36
CA LYS A 36 -10.34 -2.54 -6.25
C LYS A 36 -10.59 -3.07 -7.65
N PHE A 37 -10.40 -2.22 -8.65
CA PHE A 37 -10.30 -2.60 -10.04
C PHE A 37 -8.95 -2.15 -10.59
N SER A 38 -8.25 -3.05 -11.25
CA SER A 38 -6.91 -2.80 -11.79
C SER A 38 -6.86 -3.22 -13.26
N PHE A 39 -6.27 -2.36 -14.06
CA PHE A 39 -5.90 -2.59 -15.45
C PHE A 39 -4.38 -2.54 -15.56
N THR A 40 -3.77 -3.50 -16.24
CA THR A 40 -2.34 -3.49 -16.51
C THR A 40 -2.06 -3.99 -17.91
N ASN A 41 -1.38 -3.18 -18.71
CA ASN A 41 -0.81 -3.59 -19.98
C ASN A 41 0.72 -3.70 -19.82
N PRO A 42 1.27 -4.90 -19.69
CA PRO A 42 2.68 -5.10 -19.40
C PRO A 42 3.60 -4.82 -20.59
N ASN A 43 3.06 -4.75 -21.81
CA ASN A 43 3.82 -4.60 -23.04
C ASN A 43 3.17 -3.57 -23.98
N TYR A 44 3.02 -2.35 -23.48
CA TYR A 44 2.34 -1.29 -24.21
C TYR A 44 3.01 -0.98 -25.54
N LYS A 45 2.25 -1.06 -26.64
CA LYS A 45 2.73 -0.87 -28.02
C LYS A 45 3.94 -1.74 -28.37
N ASN A 46 3.99 -3.00 -27.89
CA ASN A 46 5.11 -3.93 -28.09
C ASN A 46 6.45 -3.37 -27.61
N SER A 47 6.43 -2.57 -26.56
CA SER A 47 7.63 -2.06 -25.88
C SER A 47 7.75 -2.70 -24.51
N ASN A 48 8.94 -2.62 -23.90
CA ASN A 48 9.15 -3.08 -22.52
C ASN A 48 8.57 -2.11 -21.48
N LYS A 49 7.53 -1.34 -21.87
CA LYS A 49 6.86 -0.39 -20.99
C LYS A 49 5.54 -0.95 -20.51
N LEU A 50 5.36 -0.96 -19.21
CA LEU A 50 4.12 -1.28 -18.54
C LEU A 50 3.30 0.00 -18.38
N ILE A 51 1.99 -0.09 -18.64
CA ILE A 51 1.01 0.95 -18.27
C ILE A 51 -0.01 0.33 -17.33
N TYR A 52 -0.33 1.02 -16.25
CA TYR A 52 -1.33 0.57 -15.31
C TYR A 52 -2.32 1.68 -14.93
N GLY A 53 -3.51 1.26 -14.55
CA GLY A 53 -4.53 2.11 -13.95
C GLY A 53 -5.28 1.32 -12.86
N ASN A 54 -5.62 1.99 -11.77
CA ASN A 54 -6.37 1.40 -10.68
C ASN A 54 -7.50 2.34 -10.25
N ILE A 55 -8.62 1.77 -9.87
CA ILE A 55 -9.69 2.45 -9.14
C ILE A 55 -9.88 1.69 -7.84
N GLN A 56 -10.03 2.40 -6.74
CA GLN A 56 -10.20 1.81 -5.42
C GLN A 56 -11.22 2.55 -4.58
N ALA A 57 -11.92 1.78 -3.75
CA ALA A 57 -12.76 2.29 -2.68
C ALA A 57 -12.46 1.50 -1.42
N LEU A 58 -12.20 2.18 -0.32
CA LEU A 58 -11.88 1.60 0.97
C LEU A 58 -12.69 2.28 2.06
N GLU A 59 -13.48 1.51 2.77
CA GLU A 59 -14.11 1.93 4.02
C GLU A 59 -13.43 1.19 5.17
N ILE A 60 -13.03 1.93 6.21
CA ILE A 60 -12.54 1.41 7.48
C ILE A 60 -13.41 1.98 8.58
N ASN A 61 -14.15 1.11 9.26
CA ASN A 61 -14.98 1.48 10.39
C ASN A 61 -14.30 1.04 11.69
N LYS A 62 -13.88 2.00 12.48
CA LYS A 62 -13.25 1.85 13.80
C LYS A 62 -13.99 2.66 14.86
N LEU A 63 -15.28 2.94 14.66
CA LEU A 63 -16.08 3.70 15.59
C LEU A 63 -16.16 3.03 16.96
N SER A 64 -16.34 1.69 17.01
CA SER A 64 -16.42 0.94 18.27
C SER A 64 -15.11 0.90 19.05
N ASP A 65 -13.96 0.86 18.36
CA ASP A 65 -12.66 0.63 18.99
C ASP A 65 -11.89 1.93 19.25
N PHE A 66 -12.04 2.90 18.35
CA PHE A 66 -11.21 4.11 18.31
C PHE A 66 -12.01 5.38 18.00
N GLY A 67 -13.33 5.31 17.86
CA GLY A 67 -14.20 6.48 17.66
C GLY A 67 -14.11 7.13 16.28
N TYR A 68 -13.57 6.47 15.25
CA TYR A 68 -13.49 7.06 13.91
C TYR A 68 -13.82 6.07 12.79
N LYS A 69 -14.24 6.62 11.66
CA LYS A 69 -14.49 5.92 10.40
C LYS A 69 -13.84 6.69 9.26
N THR A 70 -13.24 5.98 8.30
CA THR A 70 -12.68 6.58 7.10
C THR A 70 -13.25 5.94 5.84
N ASN A 71 -13.65 6.76 4.88
CA ASN A 71 -14.02 6.35 3.53
C ASN A 71 -13.04 6.98 2.55
N LYS A 72 -12.31 6.16 1.82
CA LYS A 72 -11.31 6.60 0.85
C LYS A 72 -11.63 6.02 -0.52
N THR A 73 -11.85 6.89 -1.49
CA THR A 73 -12.03 6.54 -2.90
C THR A 73 -11.00 7.24 -3.75
N GLY A 74 -10.61 6.61 -4.85
CA GLY A 74 -9.66 7.25 -5.74
C GLY A 74 -9.22 6.38 -6.89
N PHE A 75 -8.39 6.97 -7.71
CA PHE A 75 -7.78 6.31 -8.85
C PHE A 75 -6.27 6.59 -8.90
N SER A 76 -5.57 5.72 -9.58
CA SER A 76 -4.16 5.92 -9.91
C SER A 76 -3.88 5.42 -11.31
N PHE A 77 -2.92 6.05 -11.97
CA PHE A 77 -2.40 5.60 -13.25
C PHE A 77 -0.90 5.87 -13.33
N GLY A 78 -0.22 5.09 -14.13
CA GLY A 78 1.21 5.26 -14.24
C GLY A 78 1.83 4.33 -15.28
N THR A 79 3.16 4.40 -15.32
CA THR A 79 3.99 3.61 -16.22
C THR A 79 5.16 3.00 -15.47
N GLY A 80 5.66 1.89 -15.99
CA GLY A 80 6.86 1.25 -15.47
C GLY A 80 7.70 0.70 -16.62
N PHE A 81 8.98 0.60 -16.40
CA PHE A 81 9.94 0.05 -17.35
C PHE A 81 11.20 -0.45 -16.64
N GLU A 82 11.90 -1.31 -17.29
CA GLU A 82 13.22 -1.73 -16.83
C GLU A 82 14.24 -0.63 -17.12
N LEU A 83 14.82 -0.08 -16.05
CA LEU A 83 15.80 1.01 -16.13
C LEU A 83 17.21 0.47 -16.39
N TYR A 84 17.56 -0.62 -15.74
CA TYR A 84 18.77 -1.43 -15.90
C TYR A 84 18.39 -2.89 -15.66
N ASP A 85 19.31 -3.80 -15.98
CA ASP A 85 19.13 -5.24 -15.76
C ASP A 85 18.64 -5.49 -14.33
N ASP A 86 17.50 -6.16 -14.21
CA ASP A 86 16.83 -6.51 -12.94
C ASP A 86 16.32 -5.32 -12.11
N LEU A 87 16.51 -4.06 -12.56
CA LEU A 87 16.00 -2.85 -11.91
C LEU A 87 14.81 -2.26 -12.68
N ASN A 88 13.64 -2.41 -12.12
CA ASN A 88 12.42 -1.83 -12.67
C ASN A 88 12.07 -0.52 -11.93
N ALA A 89 11.78 0.52 -12.70
CA ALA A 89 11.25 1.79 -12.20
C ALA A 89 9.78 1.93 -12.57
N SER A 90 8.99 2.52 -11.70
CA SER A 90 7.62 2.92 -12.02
C SER A 90 7.30 4.30 -11.45
N PHE A 91 6.48 5.03 -12.19
CA PHE A 91 6.03 6.37 -11.87
C PHE A 91 4.52 6.44 -12.06
N GLY A 92 3.84 7.10 -11.17
CA GLY A 92 2.41 7.24 -11.26
C GLY A 92 1.88 8.49 -10.58
N ILE A 93 0.61 8.77 -10.86
CA ILE A 93 -0.16 9.79 -10.16
C ILE A 93 -1.33 9.08 -9.50
N GLN A 94 -1.58 9.44 -8.25
CA GLN A 94 -2.71 8.97 -7.47
C GLN A 94 -3.54 10.16 -7.02
N SER A 95 -4.86 10.07 -7.23
CA SER A 95 -5.84 11.02 -6.70
C SER A 95 -6.77 10.31 -5.75
N LEU A 96 -6.90 10.85 -4.55
CA LEU A 96 -7.69 10.29 -3.46
C LEU A 96 -8.67 11.33 -2.93
N TYR A 97 -9.90 10.90 -2.71
CA TYR A 97 -10.88 11.63 -1.92
C TYR A 97 -11.19 10.82 -0.66
N GLU A 98 -11.02 11.44 0.48
CA GLU A 98 -11.18 10.82 1.78
C GLU A 98 -12.15 11.59 2.65
N VAL A 99 -13.04 10.85 3.31
CA VAL A 99 -13.96 11.38 4.35
C VAL A 99 -13.58 10.73 5.66
N ILE A 100 -13.28 11.54 6.67
CA ILE A 100 -13.02 11.11 8.05
C ILE A 100 -14.16 11.56 8.92
N ASP A 101 -14.85 10.60 9.53
CA ASP A 101 -15.90 10.84 10.54
C ASP A 101 -15.43 10.36 11.90
N THR A 102 -15.87 11.08 12.95
CA THR A 102 -15.56 10.77 14.35
C THR A 102 -16.81 10.84 15.21
N ASP A 103 -16.86 10.02 16.25
CA ASP A 103 -17.92 10.06 17.26
C ASP A 103 -17.45 10.73 18.58
N SER A 104 -18.28 10.63 19.61
CA SER A 104 -17.99 11.22 20.93
C SER A 104 -16.82 10.56 21.66
N THR A 105 -16.49 9.31 21.33
CA THR A 105 -15.43 8.51 21.98
C THR A 105 -14.04 8.78 21.39
N ALA A 106 -13.98 9.46 20.25
CA ALA A 106 -12.71 9.84 19.62
C ALA A 106 -11.92 10.83 20.49
N SER A 107 -10.60 10.75 20.45
CA SER A 107 -9.72 11.74 21.08
C SER A 107 -9.88 13.13 20.45
N ASP A 108 -9.49 14.18 21.16
CA ASP A 108 -9.57 15.55 20.64
C ASP A 108 -8.72 15.76 19.39
N LEU A 109 -7.58 15.07 19.29
CA LEU A 109 -6.73 15.08 18.08
C LEU A 109 -7.42 14.39 16.89
N GLN A 110 -8.18 13.33 17.14
CA GLN A 110 -8.95 12.64 16.11
C GLN A 110 -10.14 13.49 15.65
N LYS A 111 -10.87 14.12 16.59
CA LYS A 111 -12.00 15.02 16.30
C LYS A 111 -11.59 16.21 15.43
N LYS A 112 -10.38 16.74 15.62
CA LYS A 112 -9.83 17.82 14.78
C LYS A 112 -9.58 17.40 13.33
N GLN A 113 -9.47 16.12 13.07
CA GLN A 113 -9.24 15.58 11.71
C GLN A 113 -10.54 15.14 11.02
N LYS A 114 -11.71 15.38 11.61
CA LYS A 114 -12.99 15.18 10.93
C LYS A 114 -13.10 16.13 9.75
N GLY A 115 -13.40 15.59 8.58
CA GLY A 115 -13.52 16.40 7.36
C GLY A 115 -13.39 15.59 6.09
N ASN A 116 -13.35 16.34 4.98
CA ASN A 116 -13.21 15.81 3.64
C ASN A 116 -11.86 16.28 3.10
N TYR A 117 -11.08 15.38 2.52
CA TYR A 117 -9.74 15.64 2.02
C TYR A 117 -9.62 15.23 0.58
N PHE A 118 -8.98 16.06 -0.21
CA PHE A 118 -8.62 15.74 -1.59
C PHE A 118 -7.10 15.81 -1.74
N ASP A 119 -6.50 14.67 -2.06
CA ASP A 119 -5.06 14.54 -2.13
C ASP A 119 -4.62 13.99 -3.49
N ASN A 120 -3.58 14.58 -4.05
CA ASN A 120 -2.90 14.08 -5.22
C ASN A 120 -1.44 13.81 -4.86
N PHE A 121 -0.98 12.63 -5.22
CA PHE A 121 0.38 12.17 -4.97
C PHE A 121 1.06 11.81 -6.29
N PHE A 122 2.35 12.07 -6.33
CA PHE A 122 3.25 11.45 -7.30
C PHE A 122 3.92 10.24 -6.63
N ASP A 123 3.69 9.08 -7.21
CA ASP A 123 4.23 7.83 -6.72
C ASP A 123 5.44 7.43 -7.55
N LEU A 124 6.52 7.10 -6.86
CA LEU A 124 7.78 6.62 -7.42
C LEU A 124 8.09 5.26 -6.80
N SER A 125 8.49 4.28 -7.62
CA SER A 125 8.89 2.97 -7.11
C SER A 125 10.05 2.41 -7.91
N PHE A 126 10.99 1.78 -7.19
CA PHE A 126 12.09 1.00 -7.74
C PHE A 126 12.03 -0.41 -7.18
N ASN A 127 12.14 -1.40 -8.07
CA ASN A 127 12.19 -2.80 -7.71
C ASN A 127 13.45 -3.43 -8.31
N TYR A 128 14.34 -3.86 -7.45
CA TYR A 128 15.58 -4.56 -7.83
C TYR A 128 15.50 -6.01 -7.39
N ASP A 129 15.52 -6.96 -8.33
CA ASP A 129 15.26 -8.38 -8.08
C ASP A 129 16.38 -9.25 -8.65
N LYS A 130 17.36 -9.54 -7.81
CA LYS A 130 18.54 -10.38 -8.09
C LYS A 130 18.43 -11.80 -7.51
N ARG A 131 17.22 -12.28 -7.29
CA ARG A 131 17.03 -13.66 -6.84
C ARG A 131 17.34 -14.64 -7.98
N ASN A 132 17.93 -15.77 -7.64
CA ASN A 132 18.20 -16.83 -8.62
C ASN A 132 16.91 -17.36 -9.28
N GLN A 133 15.79 -17.36 -8.57
CA GLN A 133 14.47 -17.71 -9.10
C GLN A 133 13.35 -16.99 -8.33
N ARG A 134 12.21 -16.79 -8.99
CA ARG A 134 11.07 -16.07 -8.37
C ARG A 134 10.30 -16.93 -7.37
N PHE A 135 10.22 -18.22 -7.63
CA PHE A 135 9.54 -19.19 -6.78
C PHE A 135 10.58 -19.98 -5.98
N GLN A 136 10.42 -20.04 -4.64
CA GLN A 136 11.35 -20.71 -3.71
C GLN A 136 12.84 -20.33 -3.93
N PRO A 137 13.17 -19.03 -3.89
CA PRO A 137 14.55 -18.60 -4.08
C PRO A 137 15.45 -19.16 -2.98
N SER A 138 16.64 -19.63 -3.38
CA SER A 138 17.69 -20.09 -2.46
C SER A 138 18.79 -19.06 -2.26
N GLU A 139 19.01 -18.19 -3.27
CA GLU A 139 20.07 -17.20 -3.27
C GLU A 139 19.62 -15.86 -3.84
N GLY A 140 20.39 -14.82 -3.50
CA GLY A 140 20.17 -13.48 -4.00
C GLY A 140 19.24 -12.64 -3.13
N TYR A 141 18.83 -11.51 -3.66
CA TYR A 141 18.02 -10.55 -2.89
C TYR A 141 17.01 -9.84 -3.76
N LYS A 142 15.98 -9.33 -3.10
CA LYS A 142 14.99 -8.44 -3.69
C LYS A 142 14.81 -7.21 -2.81
N THR A 143 14.99 -6.03 -3.40
CA THR A 143 14.81 -4.74 -2.73
C THR A 143 13.75 -3.93 -3.46
N ASN A 144 12.79 -3.41 -2.68
CA ASN A 144 11.80 -2.47 -3.18
C ASN A 144 11.95 -1.16 -2.41
N PHE A 145 11.97 -0.07 -3.14
CA PHE A 145 11.81 1.28 -2.62
C PHE A 145 10.54 1.88 -3.22
N SER A 146 9.73 2.55 -2.42
CA SER A 146 8.61 3.33 -2.90
C SER A 146 8.49 4.63 -2.13
N SER A 147 8.14 5.68 -2.83
CA SER A 147 7.94 7.02 -2.31
C SER A 147 6.63 7.58 -2.84
N SER A 148 5.84 8.19 -1.96
CA SER A 148 4.63 8.92 -2.31
C SER A 148 4.81 10.37 -1.91
N ILE A 149 4.84 11.25 -2.91
CA ILE A 149 5.16 12.67 -2.79
C ILE A 149 3.88 13.46 -2.97
N PRO A 150 3.41 14.24 -1.99
CA PRO A 150 2.20 15.03 -2.13
C PRO A 150 2.42 16.18 -3.13
N LEU A 151 1.55 16.25 -4.15
CA LEU A 151 1.52 17.35 -5.13
C LEU A 151 0.52 18.42 -4.69
N ILE A 152 -0.73 17.99 -4.44
CA ILE A 152 -1.81 18.81 -3.92
C ILE A 152 -2.40 18.01 -2.77
N SER A 153 -2.26 18.49 -1.57
CA SER A 153 -2.75 17.83 -0.37
C SER A 153 -2.93 18.86 0.75
N GLU A 154 -3.97 18.69 1.53
CA GLU A 154 -4.21 19.58 2.68
C GLU A 154 -3.17 19.34 3.78
N THR A 155 -2.87 18.08 4.10
CA THR A 155 -1.92 17.72 5.17
C THR A 155 -0.49 17.48 4.69
N GLY A 156 -0.29 17.25 3.39
CA GLY A 156 1.03 17.15 2.78
C GLY A 156 1.92 16.03 3.32
N THR A 157 1.38 14.81 3.50
CA THR A 157 2.17 13.69 4.02
C THR A 157 3.06 13.07 2.96
N PHE A 158 4.37 13.16 3.15
CA PHE A 158 5.39 12.49 2.36
C PHE A 158 5.71 11.13 2.98
N SER A 159 5.60 10.06 2.21
CA SER A 159 5.85 8.71 2.73
C SER A 159 6.90 7.96 1.92
N ASN A 160 7.75 7.21 2.61
CA ASN A 160 8.75 6.33 2.03
C ASN A 160 8.64 4.94 2.61
N THR A 161 8.89 3.94 1.78
CA THR A 161 8.95 2.54 2.20
C THR A 161 10.16 1.87 1.54
N ILE A 162 10.95 1.19 2.34
CA ILE A 162 12.04 0.33 1.87
C ILE A 162 11.78 -1.08 2.41
N SER A 163 11.83 -2.06 1.54
CA SER A 163 11.81 -3.46 1.94
C SER A 163 12.89 -4.23 1.19
N SER A 164 13.71 -4.95 1.92
CA SER A 164 14.74 -5.80 1.34
C SER A 164 14.65 -7.20 1.93
N THR A 165 14.72 -8.20 1.08
CA THR A 165 14.74 -9.61 1.47
C THR A 165 15.93 -10.26 0.81
N ASN A 166 16.77 -10.89 1.61
CA ASN A 166 17.95 -11.63 1.17
C ASN A 166 17.76 -13.12 1.45
N TYR A 167 18.26 -13.93 0.54
CA TYR A 167 18.26 -15.40 0.59
C TYR A 167 19.70 -15.88 0.49
N LEU A 168 20.07 -16.75 1.42
CA LEU A 168 21.40 -17.33 1.47
C LEU A 168 21.29 -18.82 1.81
N GLU A 169 21.80 -19.67 0.92
CA GLU A 169 21.93 -21.08 1.21
C GLU A 169 23.17 -21.33 2.07
N PHE A 170 23.01 -21.87 3.28
CA PHE A 170 24.09 -22.14 4.22
C PHE A 170 24.66 -23.55 4.05
N PHE A 171 23.77 -24.52 3.87
CA PHE A 171 24.08 -25.92 3.66
C PHE A 171 23.07 -26.45 2.66
N ASP A 172 23.38 -27.60 2.08
CA ASP A 172 22.47 -28.24 1.14
C ASP A 172 21.00 -28.21 1.64
N LYS A 173 20.14 -27.50 0.92
CA LYS A 173 18.70 -27.30 1.20
C LYS A 173 18.35 -26.46 2.44
N ASN A 174 19.30 -25.85 3.13
CA ASN A 174 19.03 -24.95 4.26
C ASN A 174 19.15 -23.50 3.83
N ILE A 175 18.02 -22.81 3.69
CA ILE A 175 17.96 -21.43 3.20
C ILE A 175 17.66 -20.48 4.37
N LEU A 176 18.57 -19.53 4.61
CA LEU A 176 18.33 -18.39 5.46
C LEU A 176 17.63 -17.30 4.67
N LYS A 177 16.43 -16.92 5.13
CA LYS A 177 15.71 -15.74 4.62
C LYS A 177 15.78 -14.63 5.67
N SER A 178 16.45 -13.52 5.35
CA SER A 178 16.46 -12.30 6.16
C SER A 178 15.67 -11.19 5.48
N SER A 179 14.91 -10.42 6.25
CA SER A 179 14.09 -9.32 5.72
C SER A 179 14.19 -8.09 6.59
N ILE A 180 14.38 -6.94 5.93
CA ILE A 180 14.34 -5.61 6.54
C ILE A 180 13.16 -4.86 5.94
N TYR A 181 12.43 -4.16 6.80
CA TYR A 181 11.34 -3.29 6.38
C TYR A 181 11.43 -1.97 7.14
N PHE A 182 11.46 -0.89 6.40
CA PHE A 182 11.42 0.46 6.93
C PHE A 182 10.31 1.24 6.25
N LYS A 183 9.55 1.98 7.02
CA LYS A 183 8.53 2.91 6.51
C LYS A 183 8.58 4.20 7.31
N SER A 184 8.55 5.34 6.62
CA SER A 184 8.44 6.67 7.21
C SER A 184 7.27 7.43 6.60
N ALA A 185 6.65 8.28 7.41
CA ALA A 185 5.65 9.25 6.98
C ALA A 185 5.94 10.56 7.73
N ASN A 186 6.04 11.65 6.99
CA ASN A 186 6.35 12.97 7.53
C ASN A 186 5.43 14.00 6.87
N SER A 187 4.87 14.92 7.65
CA SER A 187 4.17 16.06 7.09
C SER A 187 5.19 17.10 6.62
N ILE A 188 5.03 17.62 5.40
CA ILE A 188 5.85 18.72 4.87
C ILE A 188 5.28 20.11 5.22
N LYS A 189 4.10 20.15 5.85
CA LYS A 189 3.41 21.38 6.24
C LYS A 189 3.39 21.64 7.74
N ASP A 190 4.19 20.89 8.52
CA ASP A 190 4.19 20.90 10.00
C ASP A 190 2.82 20.61 10.63
N GLU A 191 1.92 19.96 9.90
CA GLU A 191 0.62 19.54 10.37
C GLU A 191 0.64 18.08 10.86
N ASN A 192 -0.37 17.71 11.64
CA ASN A 192 -0.50 16.33 12.10
C ASN A 192 -0.81 15.40 10.93
N ILE A 193 -0.09 14.28 10.86
CA ILE A 193 -0.37 13.22 9.88
C ILE A 193 -1.80 12.70 10.09
N LYS A 194 -2.57 12.60 8.99
CA LYS A 194 -3.94 12.08 9.00
C LYS A 194 -4.01 10.67 9.60
N LEU A 195 -5.11 10.36 10.26
CA LEU A 195 -5.39 9.05 10.85
C LEU A 195 -5.15 7.89 9.86
N SER A 196 -5.57 8.07 8.61
CA SER A 196 -5.43 7.09 7.55
C SER A 196 -3.98 6.93 7.02
N GLU A 197 -3.11 7.89 7.26
CA GLU A 197 -1.72 7.94 6.79
C GLU A 197 -0.72 7.58 7.88
N ARG A 198 -1.17 7.48 9.14
CA ARG A 198 -0.35 7.03 10.26
C ARG A 198 0.17 5.62 10.03
N ILE A 199 1.42 5.40 10.38
CA ILE A 199 2.08 4.11 10.21
C ILE A 199 1.69 3.19 11.37
N ASN A 200 1.07 2.08 11.03
CA ASN A 200 0.82 0.98 11.96
C ASN A 200 1.63 -0.24 11.56
N ILE A 201 2.18 -0.95 12.53
CA ILE A 201 2.90 -2.20 12.28
C ILE A 201 1.85 -3.30 12.07
N PRO A 202 1.82 -3.96 10.89
CA PRO A 202 0.88 -5.06 10.66
C PRO A 202 1.14 -6.23 11.63
N SER A 203 0.08 -6.88 12.11
CA SER A 203 0.17 -8.06 13.00
C SER A 203 0.94 -9.23 12.37
N SER A 204 0.99 -9.31 11.04
CA SER A 204 1.80 -10.29 10.31
C SER A 204 3.32 -10.08 10.48
N ARG A 205 3.76 -8.86 10.82
CA ARG A 205 5.16 -8.50 11.06
C ARG A 205 5.54 -8.47 12.54
N LEU A 206 4.57 -8.24 13.42
CA LEU A 206 4.77 -8.21 14.87
C LEU A 206 3.75 -9.15 15.53
N ARG A 207 4.09 -10.44 15.58
CA ARG A 207 3.23 -11.47 16.17
C ARG A 207 3.11 -11.30 17.68
N GLY A 208 1.95 -11.59 18.24
CA GLY A 208 1.69 -11.49 19.68
C GLY A 208 1.22 -10.11 20.15
N PHE A 209 1.14 -9.12 19.26
CA PHE A 209 0.62 -7.79 19.57
C PHE A 209 -0.66 -7.51 18.78
N GLU A 210 -1.60 -6.83 19.42
CA GLU A 210 -2.81 -6.37 18.75
C GLU A 210 -2.49 -5.19 17.81
N PHE A 211 -3.18 -5.17 16.66
CA PHE A 211 -3.04 -4.08 15.69
C PHE A 211 -3.41 -2.73 16.33
N GLY A 212 -2.57 -1.73 16.10
CA GLY A 212 -2.79 -0.36 16.60
C GLY A 212 -2.50 -0.15 18.10
N LYS A 213 -2.08 -1.20 18.84
CA LYS A 213 -1.73 -1.08 20.27
C LYS A 213 -0.23 -0.94 20.54
N THR A 214 0.59 -0.95 19.49
CA THR A 214 2.03 -0.76 19.57
C THR A 214 2.43 0.64 19.12
N GLY A 215 3.24 1.33 19.91
CA GLY A 215 3.70 2.69 19.63
C GLY A 215 3.03 3.76 20.49
N PRO A 216 3.39 5.03 20.28
CA PRO A 216 2.81 6.15 21.00
C PRO A 216 1.30 6.21 20.77
N LYS A 217 0.55 6.43 21.81
CA LYS A 217 -0.89 6.66 21.75
C LYS A 217 -1.14 8.15 21.98
N ASP A 218 -2.22 8.68 21.38
CA ASP A 218 -2.73 9.97 21.80
C ASP A 218 -3.11 9.82 23.28
N GLY A 219 -2.36 10.51 24.16
CA GLY A 219 -2.55 10.37 25.60
C GLY A 219 -3.97 10.74 26.02
N ASN A 220 -4.52 9.93 26.94
CA ASN A 220 -5.56 10.33 27.86
C ASN A 220 -4.89 10.94 29.08
#